data_69e434fcb6c9e672bbd40d829a3f134f
#
_entry.id   69e434fcb6c9e672bbd40d829a3f134f
#
_cell.length_a   1.000
_cell.length_b   1.000
_cell.length_c   1.000
_cell.angle_alpha   90.00
_cell.angle_beta   90.00
_cell.angle_gamma   90.00
#
_symmetry.space_group_name_H-M   'P 1'
#
loop_
_entity.id
_entity.type
_entity.pdbx_description
1 polymer ?
#
loop_
_entity_poly.entity_id
_entity_poly.type
_entity_poly.pdbx_seq_one_letter_code
_entity_poly.pdbx_strand_id
1 'polypeptide(L)' 'MKEQRIKNQIRRLRFDANEMTQAELAEKASVTRQTIIALEAQKYSPSLELAFRIANVFDVPLEEAFQYN' A
#
# COMPACT_ATOMS: atom_id res chain seq x y z
N MET A 1 16.81 15.65 -8.95
CA MET A 1 15.71 14.74 -9.01
C MET A 1 15.65 13.80 -7.85
N LYS A 2 14.46 13.58 -7.34
CA LYS A 2 14.29 12.76 -6.21
C LYS A 2 13.86 11.40 -6.57
N GLU A 3 14.45 10.39 -6.00
CA GLU A 3 14.01 9.04 -6.19
C GLU A 3 13.03 8.68 -5.10
N GLN A 4 12.04 7.89 -5.48
CA GLN A 4 11.12 7.35 -4.51
C GLN A 4 11.84 6.25 -3.73
N ARG A 5 11.97 6.45 -2.43
CA ARG A 5 12.70 5.50 -1.60
C ARG A 5 11.81 4.54 -0.85
N ILE A 6 10.54 4.86 -0.75
CA ILE A 6 9.59 3.98 -0.10
C ILE A 6 9.05 3.02 -1.15
N LYS A 7 9.33 1.75 -0.96
CA LYS A 7 8.82 0.70 -1.81
C LYS A 7 7.77 -0.08 -1.07
N ASN A 8 6.96 -0.82 -1.79
CA ASN A 8 5.90 -1.54 -1.14
C ASN A 8 5.65 -2.89 -1.80
N GLN A 9 4.96 -3.75 -1.06
CA GLN A 9 4.56 -5.06 -1.53
C GLN A 9 3.05 -5.15 -1.62
N ILE A 10 2.38 -4.02 -1.86
CA ILE A 10 0.92 -3.97 -1.81
C ILE A 10 0.31 -4.93 -2.82
N ARG A 11 0.84 -4.94 -4.04
CA ARG A 11 0.27 -5.79 -5.08
C ARG A 11 0.37 -7.27 -4.70
N ARG A 12 1.54 -7.67 -4.18
CA ARG A 12 1.72 -9.06 -3.76
C ARG A 12 0.80 -9.40 -2.60
N LEU A 13 0.67 -8.47 -1.65
CA LEU A 13 -0.21 -8.71 -0.51
C LEU A 13 -1.66 -8.81 -0.95
N ARG A 14 -2.07 -8.00 -1.92
CA ARG A 14 -3.44 -8.11 -2.45
C ARG A 14 -3.65 -9.47 -3.10
N PHE A 15 -2.67 -9.90 -3.87
CA PHE A 15 -2.77 -11.19 -4.54
C PHE A 15 -2.90 -12.31 -3.51
N ASP A 16 -2.07 -12.26 -2.46
CA ASP A 16 -2.09 -13.28 -1.43
C ASP A 16 -3.36 -13.22 -0.58
N ALA A 17 -4.05 -12.09 -0.60
CA ALA A 17 -5.29 -11.93 0.15
C ALA A 17 -6.48 -12.25 -0.73
N ASN A 18 -6.42 -13.38 -1.41
CA ASN A 18 -7.50 -13.87 -2.24
C ASN A 18 -7.79 -12.94 -3.42
N GLU A 19 -6.71 -12.42 -4.02
CA GLU A 19 -6.79 -11.55 -5.19
C GLU A 19 -7.63 -10.31 -4.93
N MET A 20 -7.39 -9.67 -3.79
CA MET A 20 -8.09 -8.44 -3.45
C MET A 20 -7.85 -7.39 -4.53
N THR A 21 -8.91 -6.67 -4.93
CA THR A 21 -8.76 -5.64 -5.94
C THR A 21 -8.24 -4.35 -5.32
N GLN A 22 -7.75 -3.45 -6.19
CA GLN A 22 -7.32 -2.14 -5.72
C GLN A 22 -8.50 -1.38 -5.09
N ALA A 23 -9.68 -1.53 -5.67
CA ALA A 23 -10.86 -0.84 -5.14
C ALA A 23 -11.23 -1.38 -3.75
N GLU A 24 -11.11 -2.69 -3.56
CA GLU A 24 -11.40 -3.28 -2.25
C GLU A 24 -10.41 -2.78 -1.21
N LEU A 25 -9.14 -2.73 -1.56
CA LEU A 25 -8.15 -2.23 -0.62
C LEU A 25 -8.40 -0.76 -0.30
N ALA A 26 -8.74 0.03 -1.31
CA ALA A 26 -9.01 1.45 -1.10
C ALA A 26 -10.14 1.63 -0.10
N GLU A 27 -11.20 0.85 -0.25
CA GLU A 27 -12.33 0.94 0.66
C GLU A 27 -11.91 0.56 2.09
N LYS A 28 -11.16 -0.51 2.23
CA LYS A 28 -10.74 -0.96 3.55
C LYS A 28 -9.78 0.01 4.22
N ALA A 29 -8.97 0.70 3.43
CA ALA A 29 -8.00 1.67 3.96
C ALA A 29 -8.57 3.08 4.02
N SER A 30 -9.81 3.28 3.60
CA SER A 30 -10.52 4.56 3.65
C SER A 30 -9.82 5.62 2.78
N VAL A 31 -9.41 5.22 1.61
CA VAL A 31 -8.83 6.13 0.61
C VAL A 31 -9.45 5.83 -0.74
N THR A 32 -9.11 6.63 -1.74
CA THR A 32 -9.61 6.41 -3.08
C THR A 32 -8.77 5.35 -3.79
N ARG A 33 -9.36 4.76 -4.82
CA ARG A 33 -8.64 3.81 -5.65
C ARG A 33 -7.44 4.47 -6.30
N GLN A 34 -7.57 5.76 -6.68
CA GLN A 34 -6.46 6.49 -7.28
C GLN A 34 -5.26 6.53 -6.34
N THR A 35 -5.50 6.67 -5.05
CA THR A 35 -4.42 6.66 -4.07
C THR A 35 -3.69 5.32 -4.08
N ILE A 36 -4.43 4.22 -4.14
CA ILE A 36 -3.82 2.90 -4.18
C ILE A 36 -3.01 2.72 -5.46
N ILE A 37 -3.56 3.17 -6.59
CA ILE A 37 -2.85 3.07 -7.86
C ILE A 37 -1.52 3.83 -7.79
N ALA A 38 -1.54 5.05 -7.25
CA ALA A 38 -0.34 5.86 -7.15
C ALA A 38 0.68 5.24 -6.20
N LEU A 39 0.21 4.65 -5.09
CA LEU A 39 1.10 3.98 -4.16
C LEU A 39 1.80 2.80 -4.82
N GLU A 40 1.04 1.96 -5.51
CA GLU A 40 1.63 0.78 -6.13
C GLU A 40 2.60 1.14 -7.23
N ALA A 41 2.36 2.26 -7.90
CA ALA A 41 3.25 2.74 -8.94
C ALA A 41 4.44 3.51 -8.38
N GLN A 42 4.51 3.64 -7.06
CA GLN A 42 5.58 4.34 -6.36
C GLN A 42 5.68 5.80 -6.77
N LYS A 43 4.56 6.41 -7.11
CA LYS A 43 4.50 7.83 -7.45
C LYS A 43 4.08 8.68 -6.26
N TYR A 44 3.92 8.08 -5.11
CA TYR A 44 3.35 8.75 -3.96
C TYR A 44 3.77 8.00 -2.71
N SER A 45 4.29 8.72 -1.72
CA SER A 45 4.67 8.12 -0.46
C SER A 45 3.50 8.27 0.51
N PRO A 46 3.11 7.21 1.18
CA PRO A 46 1.97 7.31 2.09
C PRO A 46 2.34 8.08 3.35
N SER A 47 1.34 8.69 3.98
CA SER A 47 1.52 9.17 5.34
C SER A 47 1.75 7.96 6.23
N LEU A 48 2.29 8.20 7.41
CA LEU A 48 2.53 7.11 8.35
C LEU A 48 1.20 6.44 8.72
N GLU A 49 0.16 7.24 8.91
CA GLU A 49 -1.13 6.68 9.26
C GLU A 49 -1.68 5.78 8.16
N LEU A 50 -1.57 6.23 6.92
CA LEU A 50 -2.05 5.41 5.80
C LEU A 50 -1.24 4.13 5.67
N ALA A 51 0.07 4.22 5.88
CA ALA A 51 0.92 3.04 5.82
C ALA A 51 0.50 2.01 6.86
N PHE A 52 0.23 2.45 8.09
CA PHE A 52 -0.24 1.54 9.13
C PHE A 52 -1.61 0.95 8.80
N ARG A 53 -2.51 1.77 8.23
CA ARG A 53 -3.83 1.26 7.87
C ARG A 53 -3.72 0.14 6.85
N ILE A 54 -2.87 0.32 5.85
CA ILE A 54 -2.71 -0.69 4.81
C ILE A 54 -2.10 -1.96 5.39
N ALA A 55 -1.07 -1.82 6.23
CA ALA A 55 -0.48 -2.98 6.88
C ALA A 55 -1.53 -3.73 7.70
N ASN A 56 -2.41 -3.00 8.38
CA ASN A 56 -3.45 -3.61 9.19
C ASN A 56 -4.49 -4.34 8.34
N VAL A 57 -4.79 -3.82 7.16
CA VAL A 57 -5.73 -4.51 6.26
C VAL A 57 -5.24 -5.92 5.96
N PHE A 58 -3.93 -6.06 5.77
CA PHE A 58 -3.33 -7.34 5.45
C PHE A 58 -2.85 -8.10 6.68
N ASP A 59 -3.00 -7.50 7.85
CA ASP A 59 -2.59 -8.12 9.11
C ASP A 59 -1.11 -8.49 9.09
N VAL A 60 -0.29 -7.58 8.62
CA VAL A 60 1.17 -7.75 8.56
C VAL A 60 1.84 -6.58 9.24
N PRO A 61 3.10 -6.76 9.67
CA PRO A 61 3.84 -5.61 10.22
C PRO A 61 4.12 -4.58 9.13
N LEU A 62 4.34 -3.35 9.56
CA LEU A 62 4.55 -2.25 8.63
C LEU A 62 5.67 -2.54 7.64
N GLU A 63 6.76 -3.09 8.12
CA GLU A 63 7.92 -3.30 7.25
C GLU A 63 7.73 -4.41 6.25
N GLU A 64 6.68 -5.21 6.40
CA GLU A 64 6.35 -6.18 5.36
C GLU A 64 5.58 -5.51 4.23
N ALA A 65 4.79 -4.51 4.55
CA ALA A 65 4.02 -3.79 3.53
C ALA A 65 4.85 -2.74 2.83
N PHE A 66 5.74 -2.06 3.56
CA PHE A 66 6.54 -0.97 3.01
C PHE A 66 7.99 -1.15 3.40
N GLN A 67 8.88 -0.83 2.47
CA GLN A 67 10.30 -0.91 2.70
C GLN A 67 10.96 0.40 2.34
N TYR A 68 12.06 0.70 3.00
CA TYR A 68 12.86 1.89 2.71
C TYR A 68 14.14 1.46 2.04
N ASN A 69 14.44 2.09 0.94
CA ASN A 69 15.58 1.66 0.14
C ASN A 69 16.73 2.63 0.25
#